data_6aa7d459a8dcba5455a541f3df188581
#
_entry.id   6aa7d459a8dcba5455a541f3df188581
#
_cell.length_a   1.000
_cell.length_b   1.000
_cell.length_c   1.000
_cell.angle_alpha   90.00
_cell.angle_beta   90.00
_cell.angle_gamma   90.00
#
_symmetry.space_group_name_H-M   'P 1'
#
loop_
_entity.id
_entity.type
_entity.pdbx_description
1 polymer ?
#
loop_
_entity_poly.entity_id
_entity_poly.type
_entity_poly.pdbx_seq_one_letter_code
_entity_poly.pdbx_strand_id
1 'polypeptide(L)'
;MASSNFTYQPTTGRGNGTIRVTAKSNNENGADRITTLTITNGAVSKNVTIKQKYRPYFVLNGSSVIPATGGSVSYVVHTEYDIVFTNVPDWITISQNGTAISPGQTLTPGEADNKTFTFTAAANTGDARSVENSMTMRHYISGTLSNYVSYFSFSQEAAEIVKNITLSSTAATVTSASTSYTISVSTENCSFCGMTYTNSNSSFPVSAVKSGNNIRLTYSANTGNQRTTNITFKLKDEDNNEYTSTFKLTQAVAVIEKKWYINNTLGFNIYGSLLTTSTDISVEIANGEVEERTETPPVTITGFAIVASPLPSSPQNIRLVLSNPNNGQSLYGTYNSDAWMATGSLTVNEDETLTLTRG
;
A
#
# COMPACT_ATOMS: atom_id res chain seq x y z
N MET A 1 -65.81 1.59 43.05
CA MET A 1 -65.00 0.50 42.48
C MET A 1 -63.57 1.01 42.42
N ALA A 2 -62.65 0.31 43.04
CA ALA A 2 -61.23 0.70 42.94
C ALA A 2 -60.75 0.41 41.52
N SER A 3 -60.13 1.40 40.89
CA SER A 3 -59.45 1.21 39.60
C SER A 3 -58.37 0.15 39.79
N SER A 4 -58.18 -0.70 38.78
CA SER A 4 -57.13 -1.75 38.80
C SER A 4 -55.73 -1.18 39.04
N ASN A 5 -55.49 0.10 38.70
CA ASN A 5 -54.20 0.75 38.72
C ASN A 5 -53.92 1.66 39.93
N PHE A 6 -54.97 2.00 40.73
CA PHE A 6 -54.87 2.91 41.87
C PHE A 6 -55.51 2.36 43.13
N THR A 7 -54.99 2.77 44.27
CA THR A 7 -55.58 2.58 45.56
C THR A 7 -55.99 3.91 46.17
N TYR A 8 -57.06 3.91 46.96
CA TYR A 8 -57.61 5.10 47.61
C TYR A 8 -57.71 4.83 49.12
N GLN A 9 -57.28 5.80 49.93
CA GLN A 9 -57.40 5.73 51.40
C GLN A 9 -57.63 7.13 51.98
N PRO A 10 -58.59 7.27 52.92
CA PRO A 10 -59.62 6.30 53.29
C PRO A 10 -60.69 6.15 52.18
N THR A 11 -61.39 5.01 52.17
CA THR A 11 -62.51 4.77 51.25
C THR A 11 -63.83 5.37 51.74
N THR A 12 -63.88 5.71 53.06
CA THR A 12 -65.04 6.38 53.69
C THR A 12 -64.49 7.38 54.72
N GLY A 13 -65.21 8.46 55.01
CA GLY A 13 -64.82 9.48 55.99
C GLY A 13 -66.05 10.36 56.38
N ARG A 14 -65.90 11.20 57.42
CA ARG A 14 -66.87 12.19 57.87
C ARG A 14 -66.19 13.55 58.02
N GLY A 15 -66.87 14.59 57.65
CA GLY A 15 -66.39 15.98 57.72
C GLY A 15 -65.30 16.26 56.66
N ASN A 16 -64.47 17.24 56.88
CA ASN A 16 -63.35 17.58 56.02
C ASN A 16 -62.25 16.54 56.18
N GLY A 17 -61.71 15.97 55.08
CA GLY A 17 -60.70 14.97 55.07
C GLY A 17 -59.86 14.98 53.81
N THR A 18 -58.76 14.24 53.83
CA THR A 18 -57.87 14.04 52.67
C THR A 18 -58.00 12.60 52.17
N ILE A 19 -58.19 12.43 50.87
CA ILE A 19 -58.08 11.11 50.26
C ILE A 19 -56.71 11.02 49.59
N ARG A 20 -55.93 10.03 50.02
CA ARG A 20 -54.68 9.69 49.43
C ARG A 20 -54.94 8.73 48.28
N VAL A 21 -54.44 9.09 47.09
CA VAL A 21 -54.46 8.24 45.89
C VAL A 21 -53.04 7.75 45.65
N THR A 22 -52.88 6.45 45.52
CA THR A 22 -51.55 5.84 45.25
C THR A 22 -51.65 4.97 44.02
N ALA A 23 -50.77 5.20 43.05
CA ALA A 23 -50.60 4.30 41.91
C ALA A 23 -49.96 2.98 42.38
N LYS A 24 -50.45 1.84 41.93
CA LYS A 24 -49.95 0.50 42.30
C LYS A 24 -48.65 0.13 41.67
N SER A 25 -48.33 0.71 40.53
CA SER A 25 -47.09 0.48 39.75
C SER A 25 -46.77 1.68 38.91
N ASN A 26 -45.52 1.74 38.44
CA ASN A 26 -45.12 2.68 37.39
C ASN A 26 -45.94 2.48 36.14
N ASN A 27 -46.17 3.55 35.41
CA ASN A 27 -46.88 3.49 34.13
C ASN A 27 -45.85 3.37 32.99
N GLU A 28 -45.71 2.18 32.43
CA GLU A 28 -44.75 1.84 31.38
C GLU A 28 -45.46 1.59 30.02
N ASN A 29 -46.75 1.88 29.93
CA ASN A 29 -47.56 1.48 28.79
C ASN A 29 -47.57 2.51 27.62
N GLY A 30 -46.75 3.55 27.67
CA GLY A 30 -46.65 4.55 26.59
C GLY A 30 -47.88 5.45 26.47
N ALA A 31 -48.87 5.33 27.36
CA ALA A 31 -50.07 6.16 27.43
C ALA A 31 -50.44 6.39 28.88
N ASP A 32 -51.10 7.51 29.13
CA ASP A 32 -51.56 7.86 30.47
C ASP A 32 -52.59 6.89 31.01
N ARG A 33 -52.44 6.56 32.29
CA ARG A 33 -53.49 5.89 33.05
C ARG A 33 -54.43 6.92 33.65
N ILE A 34 -55.65 6.93 33.18
CA ILE A 34 -56.68 7.88 33.65
C ILE A 34 -57.77 7.10 34.35
N THR A 35 -58.20 7.61 35.48
CA THR A 35 -59.38 7.09 36.20
C THR A 35 -60.15 8.25 36.81
N THR A 36 -61.44 8.03 37.06
CA THR A 36 -62.28 8.98 37.74
C THR A 36 -62.58 8.46 39.14
N LEU A 37 -62.21 9.24 40.15
CA LEU A 37 -62.63 9.03 41.53
C LEU A 37 -63.93 9.80 41.76
N THR A 38 -65.04 9.08 42.02
CA THR A 38 -66.27 9.68 42.40
C THR A 38 -66.40 9.77 43.91
N ILE A 39 -66.51 10.93 44.46
CA ILE A 39 -66.71 11.18 45.90
C ILE A 39 -68.21 11.54 46.09
N THR A 40 -68.86 10.71 46.91
CA THR A 40 -70.33 10.86 47.11
C THR A 40 -70.64 11.16 48.58
N ASN A 41 -71.48 12.10 48.83
CA ASN A 41 -72.07 12.41 50.13
C ASN A 41 -73.61 12.54 49.98
N GLY A 42 -74.30 11.44 50.32
CA GLY A 42 -75.73 11.34 50.06
C GLY A 42 -76.11 11.49 48.60
N ALA A 43 -76.97 12.47 48.25
CA ALA A 43 -77.36 12.71 46.88
C ALA A 43 -76.35 13.53 46.03
N VAL A 44 -75.32 14.05 46.63
CA VAL A 44 -74.29 14.88 45.96
C VAL A 44 -73.04 14.03 45.64
N SER A 45 -72.65 14.05 44.39
CA SER A 45 -71.44 13.39 43.92
C SER A 45 -70.55 14.40 43.17
N LYS A 46 -69.22 14.25 43.37
CA LYS A 46 -68.24 15.01 42.64
C LYS A 46 -67.19 14.04 42.05
N ASN A 47 -66.86 14.20 40.78
CA ASN A 47 -65.86 13.45 40.08
C ASN A 47 -64.51 14.18 40.13
N VAL A 48 -63.48 13.46 40.37
CA VAL A 48 -62.06 13.91 40.32
C VAL A 48 -61.32 12.99 39.34
N THR A 49 -60.79 13.55 38.31
CA THR A 49 -59.96 12.82 37.35
C THR A 49 -58.56 12.64 37.95
N ILE A 50 -58.09 11.39 38.02
CA ILE A 50 -56.77 11.02 38.46
C ILE A 50 -56.00 10.57 37.21
N LYS A 51 -54.88 11.23 36.97
CA LYS A 51 -54.02 10.93 35.83
C LYS A 51 -52.65 10.50 36.36
N GLN A 52 -52.15 9.33 35.90
CA GLN A 52 -50.78 8.93 36.04
C GLN A 52 -50.11 8.99 34.71
N LYS A 53 -49.19 9.91 34.56
CA LYS A 53 -48.38 10.03 33.33
C LYS A 53 -47.58 8.77 33.08
N TYR A 54 -47.35 8.43 31.82
CA TYR A 54 -46.43 7.35 31.44
C TYR A 54 -44.96 7.76 31.64
N ARG A 55 -44.10 6.78 31.75
CA ARG A 55 -42.65 7.02 31.77
C ARG A 55 -42.17 7.42 30.36
N PRO A 56 -41.26 8.35 30.26
CA PRO A 56 -40.62 8.64 28.99
C PRO A 56 -39.95 7.43 28.42
N TYR A 57 -40.10 7.23 27.13
CA TYR A 57 -39.45 6.17 26.35
C TYR A 57 -39.04 6.71 24.99
N PHE A 58 -38.29 5.95 24.26
CA PHE A 58 -37.89 6.24 22.90
C PHE A 58 -37.96 5.01 22.02
N VAL A 59 -38.16 5.23 20.73
CA VAL A 59 -38.24 4.18 19.69
C VAL A 59 -37.16 4.45 18.67
N LEU A 60 -36.32 3.41 18.40
CA LEU A 60 -35.30 3.47 17.35
C LEU A 60 -35.99 3.61 16.00
N ASN A 61 -35.51 4.55 15.19
CA ASN A 61 -35.92 4.75 13.82
C ASN A 61 -34.75 4.41 12.89
N GLY A 62 -34.76 3.21 12.31
CA GLY A 62 -33.74 2.73 11.39
C GLY A 62 -32.71 1.78 12.04
N SER A 63 -31.46 1.88 11.61
CA SER A 63 -30.35 1.04 12.10
C SER A 63 -29.86 1.47 13.47
N SER A 64 -29.47 0.51 14.31
CA SER A 64 -28.75 0.75 15.58
C SER A 64 -27.24 0.74 15.42
N VAL A 65 -26.72 0.64 14.18
CA VAL A 65 -25.30 0.60 13.89
C VAL A 65 -24.93 1.75 12.98
N ILE A 66 -23.93 2.52 13.36
CA ILE A 66 -23.30 3.58 12.56
C ILE A 66 -22.07 2.97 11.88
N PRO A 67 -21.89 3.14 10.56
CA PRO A 67 -20.68 2.69 9.88
C PRO A 67 -19.42 3.36 10.42
N ALA A 68 -18.28 2.73 10.22
CA ALA A 68 -16.97 3.30 10.57
C ALA A 68 -16.70 4.65 9.89
N THR A 69 -17.21 4.85 8.67
CA THR A 69 -17.07 6.11 7.93
C THR A 69 -17.84 7.29 8.53
N GLY A 70 -18.60 7.04 9.60
CA GLY A 70 -19.48 8.01 10.21
C GLY A 70 -20.93 7.89 9.73
N GLY A 71 -21.81 8.58 10.41
CA GLY A 71 -23.23 8.53 10.13
C GLY A 71 -24.07 8.86 11.34
N SER A 72 -25.34 8.47 11.33
CA SER A 72 -26.23 8.75 12.44
C SER A 72 -27.26 7.65 12.69
N VAL A 73 -27.74 7.60 13.93
CA VAL A 73 -28.93 6.86 14.32
C VAL A 73 -29.99 7.85 14.81
N SER A 74 -31.25 7.48 14.71
CA SER A 74 -32.34 8.36 15.13
C SER A 74 -33.30 7.64 16.06
N TYR A 75 -33.82 8.39 17.04
CA TYR A 75 -34.84 7.90 17.95
C TYR A 75 -35.99 8.90 18.03
N VAL A 76 -37.18 8.38 18.04
CA VAL A 76 -38.39 9.17 18.38
C VAL A 76 -38.57 9.10 19.89
N VAL A 77 -38.62 10.23 20.55
CA VAL A 77 -38.84 10.35 22.00
C VAL A 77 -40.33 10.59 22.27
N HIS A 78 -40.85 9.92 23.30
CA HIS A 78 -42.20 10.11 23.81
C HIS A 78 -42.13 10.47 25.30
N THR A 79 -42.69 11.66 25.65
CA THR A 79 -42.62 12.16 27.01
C THR A 79 -43.69 13.17 27.35
N GLU A 80 -44.23 13.14 28.57
CA GLU A 80 -45.01 14.21 29.19
C GLU A 80 -44.21 14.94 30.30
N TYR A 81 -42.91 14.69 30.39
CA TYR A 81 -42.03 15.30 31.38
C TYR A 81 -40.90 16.05 30.68
N ASP A 82 -40.34 17.02 31.36
CA ASP A 82 -39.06 17.58 30.96
C ASP A 82 -38.01 16.46 30.99
N ILE A 83 -37.20 16.40 29.96
CA ILE A 83 -36.14 15.37 29.82
C ILE A 83 -34.75 15.99 29.68
N VAL A 84 -33.76 15.18 29.88
CA VAL A 84 -32.37 15.54 29.66
C VAL A 84 -31.59 14.31 29.15
N PHE A 85 -30.70 14.52 28.18
CA PHE A 85 -29.75 13.51 27.75
C PHE A 85 -28.48 13.64 28.60
N THR A 86 -28.04 12.55 29.22
CA THR A 86 -26.88 12.53 30.10
C THR A 86 -25.90 11.43 29.70
N ASN A 87 -24.64 11.58 30.12
CA ASN A 87 -23.54 10.66 29.79
C ASN A 87 -23.38 10.47 28.27
N VAL A 88 -23.57 11.56 27.52
CA VAL A 88 -23.35 11.58 26.08
C VAL A 88 -21.85 11.52 25.84
N PRO A 89 -21.33 10.50 25.14
CA PRO A 89 -19.91 10.44 24.80
C PRO A 89 -19.51 11.59 23.89
N ASP A 90 -18.27 12.04 23.98
CA ASP A 90 -17.69 13.12 23.17
C ASP A 90 -17.64 12.81 21.66
N TRP A 91 -17.70 11.56 21.27
CA TRP A 91 -17.81 11.14 19.87
C TRP A 91 -19.24 11.21 19.28
N ILE A 92 -20.26 11.60 20.11
CA ILE A 92 -21.66 11.75 19.69
C ILE A 92 -22.08 13.21 19.77
N THR A 93 -22.70 13.70 18.70
CA THR A 93 -23.45 14.95 18.69
C THR A 93 -24.95 14.67 18.58
N ILE A 94 -25.77 15.45 19.29
CA ILE A 94 -27.23 15.30 19.26
C ILE A 94 -27.81 16.48 18.51
N SER A 95 -28.79 16.23 17.66
CA SER A 95 -29.55 17.27 17.00
C SER A 95 -31.05 16.93 16.89
N GLN A 96 -31.87 17.95 16.76
CA GLN A 96 -33.29 17.83 16.43
C GLN A 96 -33.59 18.77 15.26
N ASN A 97 -34.12 18.25 14.16
CA ASN A 97 -34.33 19.01 12.93
C ASN A 97 -33.11 19.86 12.50
N GLY A 98 -31.89 19.34 12.68
CA GLY A 98 -30.66 20.03 12.37
C GLY A 98 -30.17 21.03 13.43
N THR A 99 -30.96 21.31 14.47
CA THR A 99 -30.55 22.16 15.59
C THR A 99 -29.81 21.30 16.64
N ALA A 100 -28.60 21.74 17.02
CA ALA A 100 -27.81 21.03 18.02
C ALA A 100 -28.46 21.09 19.41
N ILE A 101 -28.40 19.97 20.12
CA ILE A 101 -28.82 19.83 21.53
C ILE A 101 -27.59 19.60 22.38
N SER A 102 -27.36 20.45 23.35
CA SER A 102 -26.24 20.29 24.25
C SER A 102 -26.49 19.17 25.28
N PRO A 103 -25.47 18.33 25.59
CA PRO A 103 -25.57 17.40 26.71
C PRO A 103 -25.93 18.13 28.00
N GLY A 104 -26.91 17.59 28.76
CA GLY A 104 -27.44 18.25 29.95
C GLY A 104 -28.48 19.33 29.74
N GLN A 105 -28.80 19.71 28.53
CA GLN A 105 -29.89 20.63 28.23
C GLN A 105 -31.23 20.00 28.59
N THR A 106 -32.04 20.73 29.38
CA THR A 106 -33.42 20.32 29.68
C THR A 106 -34.33 20.67 28.51
N LEU A 107 -35.12 19.70 28.09
CA LEU A 107 -36.11 19.81 27.00
C LEU A 107 -37.51 19.62 27.58
N THR A 108 -38.40 20.57 27.31
CA THR A 108 -39.79 20.49 27.72
C THR A 108 -40.57 19.44 26.90
N PRO A 109 -41.73 18.96 27.34
CA PRO A 109 -42.58 18.08 26.53
C PRO A 109 -42.90 18.62 25.14
N GLY A 110 -43.09 19.93 25.02
CA GLY A 110 -43.36 20.58 23.73
C GLY A 110 -42.16 20.48 22.75
N GLU A 111 -40.96 20.43 23.29
CA GLU A 111 -39.72 20.29 22.52
C GLU A 111 -39.33 18.83 22.26
N ALA A 112 -39.78 17.89 23.10
CA ALA A 112 -39.27 16.51 23.09
C ALA A 112 -40.32 15.47 22.67
N ASP A 113 -41.62 15.66 22.99
CA ASP A 113 -42.61 14.63 22.73
C ASP A 113 -42.92 14.48 21.24
N ASN A 114 -42.94 13.21 20.79
CA ASN A 114 -43.11 12.84 19.38
C ASN A 114 -42.07 13.50 18.45
N LYS A 115 -40.90 13.82 18.93
CA LYS A 115 -39.82 14.41 18.16
C LYS A 115 -38.72 13.40 17.88
N THR A 116 -38.13 13.53 16.69
CA THR A 116 -36.96 12.73 16.29
C THR A 116 -35.69 13.44 16.71
N PHE A 117 -34.85 12.72 17.44
CA PHE A 117 -33.50 13.13 17.78
C PHE A 117 -32.52 12.31 16.99
N THR A 118 -31.54 12.96 16.38
CA THR A 118 -30.50 12.36 15.58
C THR A 118 -29.18 12.40 16.35
N PHE A 119 -28.57 11.25 16.52
CA PHE A 119 -27.28 11.05 17.17
C PHE A 119 -26.25 10.77 16.09
N THR A 120 -25.36 11.70 15.87
CA THR A 120 -24.37 11.66 14.78
C THR A 120 -22.97 11.40 15.31
N ALA A 121 -22.24 10.49 14.67
CA ALA A 121 -20.83 10.24 14.91
C ALA A 121 -20.02 10.57 13.66
N ALA A 122 -18.85 11.19 13.83
CA ALA A 122 -17.82 11.31 12.80
C ALA A 122 -17.22 9.94 12.49
N ALA A 123 -16.36 9.87 11.45
CA ALA A 123 -15.63 8.65 11.13
C ALA A 123 -14.86 8.12 12.33
N ASN A 124 -14.92 6.81 12.53
CA ASN A 124 -14.17 6.10 13.55
C ASN A 124 -12.83 5.65 12.97
N THR A 125 -11.74 6.00 13.61
CA THR A 125 -10.38 5.62 13.22
C THR A 125 -9.77 4.55 14.13
N GLY A 126 -10.55 4.00 15.07
CA GLY A 126 -10.12 3.00 16.05
C GLY A 126 -11.10 1.83 16.15
N ASP A 127 -11.10 1.21 17.31
CA ASP A 127 -11.96 0.06 17.62
C ASP A 127 -13.45 0.41 17.59
N ALA A 128 -14.30 -0.61 17.47
CA ALA A 128 -15.75 -0.47 17.59
C ALA A 128 -16.12 0.13 18.95
N ARG A 129 -17.12 1.01 18.97
CA ARG A 129 -17.56 1.68 20.19
C ARG A 129 -19.09 1.66 20.32
N SER A 130 -19.59 1.73 21.55
CA SER A 130 -20.99 1.58 21.85
C SER A 130 -21.42 2.55 22.95
N VAL A 131 -22.68 2.94 22.92
CA VAL A 131 -23.34 3.69 24.01
C VAL A 131 -24.17 2.81 24.92
N GLU A 132 -24.17 1.51 24.69
CA GLU A 132 -24.94 0.55 25.49
C GLU A 132 -24.60 0.69 26.98
N ASN A 133 -25.65 0.81 27.83
CA ASN A 133 -25.53 0.98 29.28
C ASN A 133 -24.77 2.24 29.77
N SER A 134 -24.45 3.18 28.90
CA SER A 134 -23.74 4.42 29.25
C SER A 134 -24.58 5.66 29.00
N MET A 135 -24.96 5.93 27.76
CA MET A 135 -25.75 7.10 27.41
C MET A 135 -27.21 6.95 27.79
N THR A 136 -27.76 7.98 28.43
CA THR A 136 -29.10 7.87 29.01
C THR A 136 -30.00 9.07 28.73
N MET A 137 -31.30 8.82 28.77
CA MET A 137 -32.33 9.83 28.90
C MET A 137 -32.94 9.75 30.31
N ARG A 138 -32.96 10.88 31.00
CA ARG A 138 -33.62 11.05 32.32
C ARG A 138 -34.71 12.08 32.23
N HIS A 139 -35.64 12.08 33.18
CA HIS A 139 -36.73 13.03 33.22
C HIS A 139 -36.87 13.67 34.60
N TYR A 140 -37.55 14.82 34.65
CA TYR A 140 -37.80 15.56 35.86
C TYR A 140 -39.19 15.25 36.41
N ILE A 141 -39.30 15.04 37.74
CA ILE A 141 -40.57 14.91 38.46
C ILE A 141 -40.62 16.03 39.49
N SER A 142 -41.60 16.95 39.33
CA SER A 142 -41.78 18.10 40.23
C SER A 142 -40.47 18.92 40.43
N GLY A 143 -39.75 19.15 39.29
CA GLY A 143 -38.48 19.89 39.32
C GLY A 143 -37.25 19.12 39.78
N THR A 144 -37.41 17.87 40.21
CA THR A 144 -36.31 17.03 40.66
C THR A 144 -35.99 15.95 39.64
N LEU A 145 -34.68 15.79 39.31
CA LEU A 145 -34.23 14.77 38.35
C LEU A 145 -34.49 13.36 38.92
N SER A 146 -35.30 12.60 38.18
CA SER A 146 -35.69 11.24 38.56
C SER A 146 -34.48 10.30 38.58
N ASN A 147 -34.48 9.33 39.47
CA ASN A 147 -33.51 8.20 39.46
C ASN A 147 -33.82 7.19 38.36
N TYR A 148 -34.92 7.31 37.66
CA TYR A 148 -35.26 6.47 36.55
C TYR A 148 -34.46 6.86 35.31
N VAL A 149 -33.85 5.86 34.64
CA VAL A 149 -32.93 6.01 33.49
C VAL A 149 -33.42 5.14 32.35
N SER A 150 -33.49 5.69 31.16
CA SER A 150 -33.68 4.95 29.91
C SER A 150 -32.33 4.96 29.16
N TYR A 151 -31.81 3.79 28.85
CA TYR A 151 -30.50 3.64 28.18
C TYR A 151 -30.69 3.57 26.66
N PHE A 152 -29.87 4.29 25.92
CA PHE A 152 -29.75 4.13 24.48
C PHE A 152 -28.93 2.88 24.16
N SER A 153 -29.23 2.29 23.00
CA SER A 153 -28.51 1.11 22.52
C SER A 153 -28.21 1.28 21.03
N PHE A 154 -27.01 1.72 20.73
CA PHE A 154 -26.45 1.75 19.38
C PHE A 154 -24.91 1.71 19.44
N SER A 155 -24.29 1.39 18.33
CA SER A 155 -22.85 1.25 18.20
C SER A 155 -22.33 1.91 16.93
N GLN A 156 -21.02 2.10 16.89
CA GLN A 156 -20.30 2.44 15.67
C GLN A 156 -19.24 1.37 15.39
N GLU A 157 -19.16 0.97 14.13
CA GLU A 157 -18.20 -0.03 13.68
C GLU A 157 -16.75 0.42 13.89
N ALA A 158 -15.84 -0.53 14.04
CA ALA A 158 -14.40 -0.27 14.02
C ALA A 158 -13.94 0.26 12.66
N ALA A 159 -12.88 1.04 12.65
CA ALA A 159 -12.21 1.42 11.42
C ALA A 159 -11.83 0.18 10.59
N GLU A 160 -12.08 0.23 9.31
CA GLU A 160 -11.60 -0.81 8.41
C GLU A 160 -10.06 -0.70 8.30
N ILE A 161 -9.39 -1.73 8.73
CA ILE A 161 -7.93 -1.83 8.59
C ILE A 161 -7.62 -2.31 7.19
N VAL A 162 -7.28 -1.38 6.31
CA VAL A 162 -6.81 -1.73 4.96
C VAL A 162 -5.40 -2.27 5.07
N LYS A 163 -5.24 -3.57 4.78
CA LYS A 163 -3.93 -4.23 4.68
C LYS A 163 -3.42 -4.12 3.25
N ASN A 164 -2.12 -3.91 3.10
CA ASN A 164 -1.50 -3.85 1.78
C ASN A 164 -0.04 -4.32 1.81
N ILE A 165 0.39 -5.02 0.74
CA ILE A 165 1.77 -5.42 0.52
C ILE A 165 2.16 -5.07 -0.91
N THR A 166 3.22 -4.29 -1.08
CA THR A 166 3.73 -3.85 -2.38
C THR A 166 5.23 -4.05 -2.50
N LEU A 167 5.73 -4.10 -3.73
CA LEU A 167 7.16 -4.02 -4.00
C LEU A 167 7.61 -2.56 -3.98
N SER A 168 8.77 -2.28 -3.41
CA SER A 168 9.37 -0.92 -3.39
C SER A 168 9.75 -0.41 -4.80
N SER A 169 9.89 -1.30 -5.76
CA SER A 169 10.11 -0.98 -7.17
C SER A 169 9.45 -2.03 -8.07
N THR A 170 9.09 -1.63 -9.27
CA THR A 170 8.45 -2.50 -10.27
C THR A 170 9.39 -2.95 -11.39
N ALA A 171 10.62 -2.42 -11.43
CA ALA A 171 11.62 -2.79 -12.42
C ALA A 171 13.04 -2.52 -11.94
N ALA A 172 14.00 -3.27 -12.50
CA ALA A 172 15.42 -2.98 -12.41
C ALA A 172 16.16 -3.41 -13.68
N THR A 173 17.24 -2.69 -13.96
CA THR A 173 18.24 -3.08 -14.95
C THR A 173 19.54 -3.37 -14.24
N VAL A 174 20.11 -4.54 -14.48
CA VAL A 174 21.35 -5.03 -13.86
C VAL A 174 22.39 -5.29 -14.91
N THR A 175 23.67 -5.31 -14.52
CA THR A 175 24.79 -5.62 -15.42
C THR A 175 24.74 -7.08 -15.90
N SER A 176 25.42 -7.38 -16.97
CA SER A 176 25.53 -8.77 -17.49
C SER A 176 26.20 -9.73 -16.49
N ALA A 177 27.16 -9.25 -15.71
CA ALA A 177 27.87 -10.03 -14.69
C ALA A 177 27.05 -10.27 -13.41
N SER A 178 25.97 -9.51 -13.20
CA SER A 178 25.14 -9.65 -11.99
C SER A 178 24.47 -11.01 -11.93
N THR A 179 24.47 -11.62 -10.74
CA THR A 179 23.86 -12.93 -10.47
C THR A 179 22.76 -12.87 -9.43
N SER A 180 22.52 -11.71 -8.83
CA SER A 180 21.43 -11.51 -7.86
C SER A 180 20.95 -10.06 -7.83
N TYR A 181 19.70 -9.89 -7.38
CA TYR A 181 19.07 -8.60 -7.12
C TYR A 181 18.16 -8.71 -5.91
N THR A 182 18.04 -7.67 -5.11
CA THR A 182 17.15 -7.65 -3.95
C THR A 182 16.08 -6.60 -4.11
N ILE A 183 14.82 -7.00 -3.94
CA ILE A 183 13.65 -6.14 -3.96
C ILE A 183 13.17 -5.98 -2.52
N SER A 184 13.00 -4.76 -2.04
CA SER A 184 12.37 -4.51 -0.75
C SER A 184 10.83 -4.58 -0.87
N VAL A 185 10.18 -5.09 0.15
CA VAL A 185 8.73 -5.20 0.26
C VAL A 185 8.24 -4.18 1.29
N SER A 186 7.27 -3.38 0.91
CA SER A 186 6.59 -2.44 1.80
C SER A 186 5.26 -3.03 2.26
N THR A 187 4.96 -2.90 3.55
CA THR A 187 3.73 -3.40 4.16
C THR A 187 2.98 -2.28 4.86
N GLU A 188 1.66 -2.33 4.82
CA GLU A 188 0.78 -1.42 5.52
C GLU A 188 -0.24 -2.23 6.33
N ASN A 189 -0.27 -2.03 7.64
CA ASN A 189 -1.15 -2.73 8.60
C ASN A 189 -1.09 -4.27 8.56
N CYS A 190 -0.01 -4.84 8.06
CA CYS A 190 0.20 -6.29 7.98
C CYS A 190 1.70 -6.63 7.92
N SER A 191 2.01 -7.92 8.02
CA SER A 191 3.36 -8.45 7.92
C SER A 191 3.52 -9.25 6.62
N PHE A 192 4.68 -9.14 5.96
CA PHE A 192 4.99 -9.99 4.81
C PHE A 192 5.42 -11.37 5.30
N CYS A 193 4.56 -12.38 5.17
CA CYS A 193 4.76 -13.73 5.71
C CYS A 193 5.21 -14.76 4.69
N GLY A 194 4.82 -14.65 3.44
CA GLY A 194 5.14 -15.62 2.41
C GLY A 194 4.97 -15.11 0.99
N MET A 195 5.42 -15.91 0.02
CA MET A 195 5.19 -15.62 -1.39
C MET A 195 5.21 -16.87 -2.26
N THR A 196 4.56 -16.78 -3.42
CA THR A 196 4.80 -17.62 -4.59
C THR A 196 5.10 -16.71 -5.78
N TYR A 197 5.69 -17.25 -6.84
CA TYR A 197 6.02 -16.45 -8.02
C TYR A 197 5.98 -17.28 -9.30
N THR A 198 5.83 -16.58 -10.42
CA THR A 198 5.96 -17.12 -11.77
C THR A 198 6.91 -16.25 -12.58
N ASN A 199 7.68 -16.87 -13.46
CA ASN A 199 8.60 -16.21 -14.37
C ASN A 199 8.08 -16.32 -15.80
N SER A 200 7.97 -15.19 -16.53
CA SER A 200 7.42 -15.15 -17.88
C SER A 200 8.38 -15.63 -18.98
N ASN A 201 9.68 -15.68 -18.69
CA ASN A 201 10.70 -16.03 -19.67
C ASN A 201 11.50 -17.27 -19.23
N SER A 202 11.21 -18.41 -19.83
CA SER A 202 11.91 -19.68 -19.53
C SER A 202 13.40 -19.67 -19.92
N SER A 203 13.79 -18.83 -20.88
CA SER A 203 15.19 -18.66 -21.30
C SER A 203 15.98 -17.75 -20.36
N PHE A 204 15.30 -17.07 -19.45
CA PHE A 204 15.92 -16.31 -18.36
C PHE A 204 15.35 -16.78 -17.03
N PRO A 205 15.74 -17.97 -16.56
CA PRO A 205 15.24 -18.51 -15.30
C PRO A 205 15.72 -17.67 -14.11
N VAL A 206 14.79 -17.27 -13.26
CA VAL A 206 15.05 -16.52 -12.04
C VAL A 206 14.46 -17.28 -10.87
N SER A 207 15.25 -17.54 -9.86
CA SER A 207 14.78 -18.03 -8.57
C SER A 207 14.55 -16.86 -7.63
N ALA A 208 13.48 -16.93 -6.82
CA ALA A 208 13.13 -15.91 -5.85
C ALA A 208 12.93 -16.51 -4.46
N VAL A 209 13.52 -15.89 -3.44
CA VAL A 209 13.44 -16.34 -2.04
C VAL A 209 13.12 -15.14 -1.15
N LYS A 210 12.16 -15.32 -0.21
CA LYS A 210 11.88 -14.35 0.85
C LYS A 210 13.02 -14.30 1.86
N SER A 211 13.46 -13.11 2.23
CA SER A 211 14.47 -12.84 3.25
C SER A 211 14.07 -11.62 4.08
N GLY A 212 13.45 -11.84 5.23
CA GLY A 212 12.81 -10.77 6.01
C GLY A 212 11.75 -10.04 5.19
N ASN A 213 11.83 -8.72 5.14
CA ASN A 213 10.98 -7.87 4.29
C ASN A 213 11.59 -7.62 2.89
N ASN A 214 12.38 -8.57 2.39
CA ASN A 214 12.97 -8.50 1.07
C ASN A 214 12.70 -9.79 0.29
N ILE A 215 12.79 -9.66 -1.03
CA ILE A 215 12.81 -10.78 -1.98
C ILE A 215 14.16 -10.76 -2.66
N ARG A 216 14.95 -11.82 -2.48
CA ARG A 216 16.20 -12.01 -3.18
C ARG A 216 15.96 -12.81 -4.44
N LEU A 217 16.30 -12.21 -5.58
CA LEU A 217 16.36 -12.89 -6.88
C LEU A 217 17.74 -13.46 -7.08
N THR A 218 17.83 -14.64 -7.71
CA THR A 218 19.07 -15.28 -8.12
C THR A 218 18.93 -15.79 -9.55
N TYR A 219 19.92 -15.53 -10.37
CA TYR A 219 19.96 -15.88 -11.80
C TYR A 219 21.40 -16.02 -12.27
N SER A 220 21.61 -16.56 -13.48
CA SER A 220 22.96 -16.68 -14.06
C SER A 220 23.45 -15.33 -14.62
N ALA A 221 24.76 -15.15 -14.71
CA ALA A 221 25.35 -14.07 -15.51
C ALA A 221 24.90 -14.20 -16.98
N ASN A 222 24.79 -13.07 -17.65
CA ASN A 222 24.44 -13.02 -19.07
C ASN A 222 25.73 -13.07 -19.92
N THR A 223 25.79 -14.03 -20.83
CA THR A 223 26.89 -14.19 -21.78
C THR A 223 26.49 -13.84 -23.23
N GLY A 224 25.28 -13.32 -23.43
CA GLY A 224 24.75 -13.02 -24.75
C GLY A 224 24.05 -11.66 -24.82
N ASN A 225 23.05 -11.57 -25.65
CA ASN A 225 22.25 -10.36 -25.83
C ASN A 225 21.50 -9.95 -24.54
N GLN A 226 21.07 -8.70 -24.47
CA GLN A 226 20.20 -8.23 -23.39
C GLN A 226 18.98 -9.15 -23.26
N ARG A 227 18.65 -9.49 -22.01
CA ARG A 227 17.47 -10.33 -21.71
C ARG A 227 16.59 -9.71 -20.65
N THR A 228 15.31 -9.97 -20.75
CA THR A 228 14.29 -9.40 -19.86
C THR A 228 13.29 -10.48 -19.47
N THR A 229 12.82 -10.41 -18.23
CA THR A 229 11.72 -11.23 -17.74
C THR A 229 10.79 -10.43 -16.84
N ASN A 230 9.51 -10.78 -16.84
CA ASN A 230 8.55 -10.32 -15.83
C ASN A 230 8.35 -11.43 -14.81
N ILE A 231 8.47 -11.08 -13.54
CA ILE A 231 8.27 -11.97 -12.41
C ILE A 231 7.01 -11.49 -11.69
N THR A 232 5.97 -12.31 -11.70
CA THR A 232 4.72 -12.01 -11.00
C THR A 232 4.76 -12.71 -9.65
N PHE A 233 4.67 -11.92 -8.58
CA PHE A 233 4.62 -12.38 -7.21
C PHE A 233 3.20 -12.37 -6.69
N LYS A 234 2.84 -13.38 -5.90
CA LYS A 234 1.73 -13.39 -4.98
C LYS A 234 2.31 -13.33 -3.58
N LEU A 235 2.27 -12.15 -2.98
CA LEU A 235 2.78 -11.86 -1.64
C LEU A 235 1.68 -12.19 -0.63
N LYS A 236 2.03 -12.75 0.52
CA LYS A 236 1.06 -13.18 1.54
C LYS A 236 1.30 -12.46 2.86
N ASP A 237 0.21 -12.02 3.49
CA ASP A 237 0.23 -11.52 4.85
C ASP A 237 0.09 -12.65 5.90
N GLU A 238 -0.01 -12.28 7.17
CA GLU A 238 -0.21 -13.21 8.30
C GLU A 238 -1.55 -13.96 8.25
N ASP A 239 -2.56 -13.42 7.56
CA ASP A 239 -3.89 -14.02 7.39
C ASP A 239 -4.00 -14.82 6.08
N ASN A 240 -2.89 -14.98 5.34
CA ASN A 240 -2.82 -15.60 4.01
C ASN A 240 -3.57 -14.85 2.89
N ASN A 241 -3.91 -13.58 3.06
CA ASN A 241 -4.39 -12.76 1.95
C ASN A 241 -3.29 -12.60 0.91
N GLU A 242 -3.66 -12.63 -0.37
CA GLU A 242 -2.72 -12.56 -1.49
C GLU A 242 -2.74 -11.16 -2.15
N TYR A 243 -1.55 -10.58 -2.29
CA TYR A 243 -1.31 -9.29 -2.96
C TYR A 243 -0.44 -9.55 -4.19
N THR A 244 -0.94 -9.25 -5.38
CA THR A 244 -0.23 -9.52 -6.63
C THR A 244 0.58 -8.31 -7.06
N SER A 245 1.87 -8.53 -7.33
CA SER A 245 2.80 -7.51 -7.84
C SER A 245 3.67 -8.09 -8.94
N THR A 246 4.00 -7.29 -9.96
CA THR A 246 4.88 -7.71 -11.06
C THR A 246 6.15 -6.87 -11.06
N PHE A 247 7.28 -7.55 -11.22
CA PHE A 247 8.60 -6.94 -11.29
C PHE A 247 9.27 -7.29 -12.62
N LYS A 248 9.75 -6.27 -13.34
CA LYS A 248 10.48 -6.43 -14.59
C LYS A 248 11.97 -6.42 -14.33
N LEU A 249 12.65 -7.54 -14.56
CA LEU A 249 14.11 -7.64 -14.49
C LEU A 249 14.70 -7.60 -15.89
N THR A 250 15.59 -6.65 -16.15
CA THR A 250 16.39 -6.56 -17.38
C THR A 250 17.86 -6.78 -17.04
N GLN A 251 18.50 -7.72 -17.69
CA GLN A 251 19.94 -7.93 -17.57
C GLN A 251 20.61 -7.48 -18.88
N ALA A 252 21.60 -6.59 -18.77
CA ALA A 252 22.31 -6.00 -19.88
C ALA A 252 22.97 -7.06 -20.79
N VAL A 253 23.26 -6.67 -22.00
CA VAL A 253 24.06 -7.46 -22.94
C VAL A 253 25.42 -7.80 -22.30
N ALA A 254 25.92 -8.98 -22.59
CA ALA A 254 27.26 -9.35 -22.17
C ALA A 254 28.31 -8.39 -22.74
N VAL A 255 29.10 -7.83 -21.84
CA VAL A 255 30.29 -7.10 -22.29
C VAL A 255 31.34 -8.17 -22.60
N ILE A 256 31.57 -8.40 -23.87
CA ILE A 256 32.67 -9.24 -24.31
C ILE A 256 33.89 -8.33 -24.30
N GLU A 257 34.72 -8.45 -23.27
CA GLU A 257 36.04 -7.82 -23.30
C GLU A 257 36.86 -8.52 -24.37
N LYS A 258 37.09 -7.86 -25.49
CA LYS A 258 37.99 -8.33 -26.53
C LYS A 258 39.39 -7.97 -26.09
N LYS A 259 40.20 -8.96 -25.79
CA LYS A 259 41.63 -8.77 -25.47
C LYS A 259 42.43 -8.92 -26.74
N TRP A 260 43.22 -7.93 -27.04
CA TRP A 260 44.16 -7.91 -28.17
C TRP A 260 45.58 -8.01 -27.67
N TYR A 261 46.31 -8.90 -28.26
CA TYR A 261 47.70 -9.06 -27.92
C TYR A 261 48.57 -8.67 -29.11
N ILE A 262 49.54 -7.84 -28.85
CA ILE A 262 50.55 -7.46 -29.80
C ILE A 262 51.81 -8.17 -29.38
N ASN A 263 52.26 -9.12 -30.22
CA ASN A 263 53.45 -9.91 -29.94
C ASN A 263 54.63 -9.31 -30.70
N ASN A 264 55.62 -8.89 -29.95
CA ASN A 264 56.79 -8.25 -30.52
C ASN A 264 57.79 -9.18 -31.16
N THR A 265 57.81 -10.42 -30.76
CA THR A 265 58.87 -11.35 -31.22
C THR A 265 58.51 -12.03 -32.53
N LEU A 266 57.24 -12.18 -32.83
CA LEU A 266 56.74 -12.74 -34.07
C LEU A 266 55.37 -12.11 -34.40
N GLY A 267 55.20 -10.90 -33.92
CA GLY A 267 53.88 -10.34 -33.71
C GLY A 267 53.05 -10.15 -34.93
N PHE A 268 53.59 -10.06 -36.05
CA PHE A 268 52.83 -9.91 -37.27
C PHE A 268 53.51 -10.75 -38.33
N ASN A 269 52.90 -11.84 -38.78
CA ASN A 269 53.29 -12.47 -40.02
C ASN A 269 52.80 -11.58 -41.14
N ILE A 270 53.69 -10.87 -41.75
CA ILE A 270 53.36 -10.09 -42.95
C ILE A 270 53.48 -10.99 -44.15
N TYR A 271 52.33 -11.31 -44.71
CA TYR A 271 52.30 -11.96 -46.01
C TYR A 271 52.30 -10.87 -47.08
N GLY A 272 53.42 -10.67 -47.67
CA GLY A 272 53.49 -9.85 -48.86
C GLY A 272 52.61 -10.44 -49.96
N SER A 273 51.65 -9.68 -50.47
CA SER A 273 50.81 -10.14 -51.56
C SER A 273 51.48 -10.09 -52.90
N LEU A 274 52.72 -10.09 -52.88
CA LEU A 274 53.40 -10.16 -54.09
C LEU A 274 54.37 -11.14 -54.22
N LEU A 275 54.21 -12.13 -53.89
CA LEU A 275 54.12 -12.57 -54.59
C LEU A 275 54.89 -13.24 -55.54
N THR A 276 55.73 -12.77 -56.05
CA THR A 276 56.67 -13.43 -56.96
C THR A 276 57.88 -13.98 -56.23
N THR A 277 58.07 -13.73 -54.98
CA THR A 277 59.09 -14.30 -54.10
C THR A 277 58.55 -14.42 -52.71
N SER A 278 58.57 -15.60 -52.15
CA SER A 278 58.21 -15.90 -50.77
C SER A 278 59.21 -15.31 -49.79
N THR A 279 59.15 -14.03 -49.56
CA THR A 279 59.98 -13.39 -48.55
C THR A 279 59.08 -13.00 -47.41
N ASP A 280 59.24 -13.69 -46.30
CA ASP A 280 58.56 -13.29 -45.06
C ASP A 280 59.14 -11.94 -44.60
N ILE A 281 58.26 -11.03 -44.35
CA ILE A 281 58.61 -9.72 -43.82
C ILE A 281 58.19 -9.71 -42.35
N SER A 282 59.13 -9.46 -41.47
CA SER A 282 58.85 -9.32 -40.05
C SER A 282 58.45 -7.88 -39.69
N VAL A 283 57.48 -7.77 -38.82
CA VAL A 283 57.07 -6.49 -38.23
C VAL A 283 57.49 -6.50 -36.77
N GLU A 284 58.23 -5.50 -36.39
CA GLU A 284 58.59 -5.25 -35.02
C GLU A 284 57.80 -4.05 -34.50
N ILE A 285 57.32 -4.17 -33.29
CA ILE A 285 56.70 -3.04 -32.55
C ILE A 285 57.85 -2.30 -31.84
N ALA A 286 57.89 -1.00 -32.02
CA ALA A 286 59.04 -0.18 -31.65
C ALA A 286 59.45 -0.26 -30.17
N ASN A 287 58.62 -0.71 -29.27
CA ASN A 287 58.89 -0.73 -27.82
C ASN A 287 59.23 -2.10 -27.23
N GLY A 288 59.31 -3.12 -28.03
CA GLY A 288 59.87 -4.41 -27.63
C GLY A 288 59.07 -5.21 -26.60
N GLU A 289 57.89 -4.86 -26.19
CA GLU A 289 57.12 -5.57 -25.16
C GLU A 289 55.80 -6.09 -25.70
N VAL A 290 55.32 -7.21 -25.16
CA VAL A 290 53.97 -7.75 -25.42
C VAL A 290 52.99 -6.95 -24.59
N GLU A 291 52.11 -6.24 -25.23
CA GLU A 291 51.14 -5.41 -24.59
C GLU A 291 49.74 -6.06 -24.68
N GLU A 292 49.18 -6.40 -23.55
CA GLU A 292 47.76 -6.86 -23.46
C GLU A 292 46.85 -5.67 -23.49
N ARG A 293 45.95 -5.63 -24.46
CA ARG A 293 44.92 -4.59 -24.59
C ARG A 293 43.56 -5.17 -24.25
N THR A 294 42.90 -4.58 -23.26
CA THR A 294 41.57 -4.98 -22.78
C THR A 294 40.47 -4.01 -23.21
N GLU A 295 40.84 -3.02 -23.98
CA GLU A 295 39.92 -1.96 -24.38
C GLU A 295 38.94 -2.42 -25.45
N THR A 296 37.75 -1.86 -25.45
CA THR A 296 36.74 -2.11 -26.49
C THR A 296 37.11 -1.29 -27.73
N PRO A 297 37.15 -1.87 -28.96
CA PRO A 297 37.36 -1.09 -30.18
C PRO A 297 36.37 0.07 -30.31
N PRO A 298 36.78 1.23 -30.90
CA PRO A 298 38.09 1.42 -31.54
C PRO A 298 39.26 1.64 -30.56
N VAL A 299 40.34 0.95 -30.81
CA VAL A 299 41.58 1.09 -30.03
C VAL A 299 42.71 1.52 -30.94
N THR A 300 43.42 2.57 -30.56
CA THR A 300 44.55 3.08 -31.32
C THR A 300 45.86 2.80 -30.59
N ILE A 301 46.77 2.12 -31.22
CA ILE A 301 48.09 1.82 -30.75
C ILE A 301 49.05 2.74 -31.47
N THR A 302 49.80 3.53 -30.71
CA THR A 302 50.80 4.45 -31.23
C THR A 302 52.19 3.93 -30.97
N GLY A 303 53.15 4.37 -31.76
CA GLY A 303 54.56 4.10 -31.50
C GLY A 303 55.09 2.72 -31.98
N PHE A 304 54.41 2.08 -32.92
CA PHE A 304 54.93 0.91 -33.58
C PHE A 304 55.66 1.24 -34.86
N ALA A 305 56.63 0.39 -35.25
CA ALA A 305 57.35 0.49 -36.51
C ALA A 305 57.22 -0.81 -37.31
N ILE A 306 57.01 -0.68 -38.59
CA ILE A 306 57.06 -1.79 -39.53
C ILE A 306 58.44 -1.80 -40.16
N VAL A 307 59.16 -2.90 -39.90
CA VAL A 307 60.51 -3.11 -40.45
C VAL A 307 60.49 -4.31 -41.36
N ALA A 308 60.79 -4.13 -42.64
CA ALA A 308 60.93 -5.22 -43.56
C ALA A 308 62.40 -5.70 -43.61
N SER A 309 62.59 -7.01 -43.46
CA SER A 309 63.90 -7.60 -43.54
C SER A 309 63.83 -9.01 -44.19
N PRO A 310 64.44 -9.26 -45.34
CA PRO A 310 65.21 -8.30 -46.12
C PRO A 310 64.28 -7.28 -46.80
N LEU A 311 64.79 -6.08 -47.07
CA LEU A 311 64.07 -5.06 -47.79
C LEU A 311 63.82 -5.48 -49.24
N PRO A 312 62.58 -5.50 -49.74
CA PRO A 312 62.28 -5.77 -51.11
C PRO A 312 62.82 -4.65 -52.04
N SER A 313 63.05 -5.02 -53.26
CA SER A 313 63.56 -4.09 -54.27
C SER A 313 62.48 -3.14 -54.87
N SER A 314 61.25 -3.33 -54.50
CA SER A 314 60.11 -2.50 -54.99
C SER A 314 59.01 -2.44 -53.91
N PRO A 315 58.18 -1.37 -53.90
CA PRO A 315 57.08 -1.25 -52.97
C PRO A 315 56.12 -2.42 -53.05
N GLN A 316 55.64 -2.87 -51.90
CA GLN A 316 54.70 -4.00 -51.80
C GLN A 316 53.60 -3.68 -50.83
N ASN A 317 52.42 -4.29 -51.05
CA ASN A 317 51.33 -4.29 -50.07
C ASN A 317 51.62 -5.29 -48.99
N ILE A 318 51.60 -4.81 -47.76
CA ILE A 318 51.86 -5.62 -46.56
C ILE A 318 50.52 -5.88 -45.89
N ARG A 319 50.27 -7.13 -45.55
CA ARG A 319 49.08 -7.52 -44.80
C ARG A 319 49.46 -7.80 -43.37
N LEU A 320 48.87 -7.04 -42.44
CA LEU A 320 49.03 -7.29 -41.01
C LEU A 320 47.94 -8.25 -40.52
N VAL A 321 48.34 -9.18 -39.68
CA VAL A 321 47.43 -10.13 -39.02
C VAL A 321 47.60 -9.98 -37.53
N LEU A 322 46.56 -9.52 -36.89
CA LEU A 322 46.46 -9.50 -35.42
C LEU A 322 45.63 -10.69 -34.97
N SER A 323 46.17 -11.49 -34.08
CA SER A 323 45.45 -12.61 -33.49
C SER A 323 44.83 -12.23 -32.16
N ASN A 324 43.59 -12.56 -31.96
CA ASN A 324 42.94 -12.47 -30.68
C ASN A 324 42.97 -13.84 -29.99
N PRO A 325 43.77 -14.02 -28.96
CA PRO A 325 43.91 -15.33 -28.31
C PRO A 325 42.70 -15.76 -27.52
N ASN A 326 41.77 -14.83 -27.17
CA ASN A 326 40.59 -15.16 -26.40
C ASN A 326 39.49 -15.87 -27.19
N ASN A 327 39.44 -15.68 -28.51
CA ASN A 327 38.40 -16.28 -29.37
C ASN A 327 38.97 -16.91 -30.66
N GLY A 328 40.26 -16.91 -30.85
CA GLY A 328 40.91 -17.45 -32.07
C GLY A 328 40.67 -16.61 -33.32
N GLN A 329 40.00 -15.47 -33.24
CA GLN A 329 39.79 -14.59 -34.40
C GLN A 329 41.08 -13.87 -34.75
N SER A 330 41.26 -13.65 -36.05
CA SER A 330 42.35 -12.83 -36.58
C SER A 330 41.78 -11.61 -37.28
N LEU A 331 42.36 -10.45 -37.05
CA LEU A 331 42.07 -9.24 -37.77
C LEU A 331 43.11 -9.07 -38.90
N TYR A 332 42.64 -8.69 -40.03
CA TYR A 332 43.44 -8.51 -41.25
C TYR A 332 43.41 -7.05 -41.67
N GLY A 333 44.56 -6.44 -41.75
CA GLY A 333 44.75 -5.11 -42.30
C GLY A 333 45.73 -5.13 -43.44
N THR A 334 45.55 -4.23 -44.40
CA THR A 334 46.45 -4.04 -45.53
C THR A 334 47.15 -2.70 -45.41
N TYR A 335 48.44 -2.71 -45.39
CA TYR A 335 49.26 -1.48 -45.39
C TYR A 335 49.94 -1.37 -46.72
N ASN A 336 49.76 -0.23 -47.35
CA ASN A 336 50.35 0.11 -48.63
C ASN A 336 51.38 1.21 -48.43
N SER A 337 52.66 0.91 -48.61
CA SER A 337 53.73 1.86 -48.30
C SER A 337 54.81 1.84 -49.37
N ASP A 338 55.28 3.01 -49.74
CA ASP A 338 56.44 3.21 -50.60
C ASP A 338 57.77 3.12 -49.83
N ALA A 339 57.69 3.06 -48.49
CA ALA A 339 58.84 2.92 -47.64
C ALA A 339 58.69 1.69 -46.74
N TRP A 340 59.78 0.91 -46.66
CA TRP A 340 59.81 -0.33 -45.91
C TRP A 340 60.15 -0.20 -44.45
N MET A 341 60.31 1.02 -44.01
CA MET A 341 60.20 1.38 -42.59
C MET A 341 59.15 2.44 -42.47
N ALA A 342 58.12 2.14 -41.76
CA ALA A 342 57.08 3.12 -41.48
C ALA A 342 56.76 3.13 -39.98
N THR A 343 56.76 4.30 -39.41
CA THR A 343 56.23 4.52 -38.06
C THR A 343 54.84 5.08 -38.16
N GLY A 344 54.00 4.84 -37.16
CA GLY A 344 52.63 5.37 -37.23
C GLY A 344 51.76 4.89 -36.07
N SER A 345 50.50 4.85 -36.35
CA SER A 345 49.50 4.31 -35.44
C SER A 345 48.69 3.19 -36.11
N LEU A 346 48.34 2.17 -35.33
CA LEU A 346 47.45 1.09 -35.72
C LEU A 346 46.13 1.27 -34.95
N THR A 347 45.04 1.43 -35.64
CA THR A 347 43.73 1.49 -35.03
C THR A 347 42.95 0.20 -35.34
N VAL A 348 42.47 -0.46 -34.31
CA VAL A 348 41.46 -1.51 -34.41
C VAL A 348 40.09 -0.83 -34.35
N ASN A 349 39.34 -0.88 -35.47
CA ASN A 349 38.04 -0.27 -35.60
C ASN A 349 36.94 -1.11 -34.94
N GLU A 350 35.73 -0.53 -34.72
CA GLU A 350 34.57 -1.22 -34.18
C GLU A 350 34.12 -2.44 -34.98
N ASP A 351 34.31 -2.40 -36.29
CA ASP A 351 34.00 -3.51 -37.23
C ASP A 351 35.13 -4.55 -37.29
N GLU A 352 36.13 -4.46 -36.42
CA GLU A 352 37.30 -5.35 -36.37
C GLU A 352 38.26 -5.17 -37.54
N THR A 353 38.10 -4.19 -38.37
CA THR A 353 39.10 -3.82 -39.39
C THR A 353 40.26 -3.05 -38.80
N LEU A 354 41.40 -3.05 -39.50
CA LEU A 354 42.59 -2.34 -39.07
C LEU A 354 42.83 -1.11 -39.96
N THR A 355 43.14 -0.01 -39.33
CA THR A 355 43.61 1.20 -40.02
C THR A 355 45.06 1.50 -39.58
N LEU A 356 45.96 1.54 -40.54
CA LEU A 356 47.32 1.95 -40.35
C LEU A 356 47.47 3.41 -40.80
N THR A 357 47.91 4.26 -39.89
CA THR A 357 48.21 5.66 -40.21
C THR A 357 49.72 5.83 -40.11
N ARG A 358 50.33 6.25 -41.22
CA ARG A 358 51.76 6.54 -41.27
C ARG A 358 52.05 7.80 -40.44
N GLY A 359 53.11 7.73 -39.61
CA GLY A 359 53.62 8.86 -38.84
C GLY A 359 54.60 9.70 -39.64
#